data_1a52b9c3d38aa2761ceb01ecad9daa8c
#
_entry.id   1a52b9c3d38aa2761ceb01ecad9daa8c
#
_cell.length_a   1.000
_cell.length_b   1.000
_cell.length_c   1.000
_cell.angle_alpha   90.00
_cell.angle_beta   90.00
_cell.angle_gamma   90.00
#
_symmetry.space_group_name_H-M   'P 1'
#
loop_
_entity.id
_entity.type
_entity.pdbx_description
1 polymer ?
#
loop_
_entity_poly.entity_id
_entity_poly.type
_entity_poly.pdbx_seq_one_letter_code
_entity_poly.pdbx_strand_id
1 'polypeptide(L)'
;GKMLDVPVGTAVFTVDKYKRMKKADIICLDYSQDMLDRVRYRFTEAKITDIKTLQGDVGAMIFHDESFDFILCMNGLHVFPDKDKAYSEILRTLKPGGEFLACFYVAGEKRISDWLVNSVLTRMGWFTPPFDTANDVRRRLEQYYEILDFNIEGAMLYFRAKKR
;
A
#
# COMPACT_ATOMS: atom_id res chain seq x y z
N GLY A 1 -15.21 -10.07 -3.95
CA GLY A 1 -14.38 -9.18 -4.76
C GLY A 1 -12.92 -9.59 -4.74
N LYS A 2 -12.15 -9.06 -5.66
CA LYS A 2 -10.72 -9.33 -5.80
C LYS A 2 -9.91 -8.20 -5.19
N MET A 3 -8.98 -8.53 -4.30
CA MET A 3 -8.18 -7.58 -3.55
C MET A 3 -6.69 -7.77 -3.81
N LEU A 4 -5.96 -6.66 -3.92
CA LEU A 4 -4.50 -6.62 -3.91
C LEU A 4 -4.01 -5.95 -2.62
N ASP A 5 -3.04 -6.58 -1.94
CA ASP A 5 -2.26 -5.98 -0.86
C ASP A 5 -0.82 -5.76 -1.35
N VAL A 6 -0.38 -4.50 -1.43
CA VAL A 6 0.93 -4.12 -1.98
C VAL A 6 1.52 -2.87 -1.31
N PRO A 7 2.70 -2.95 -0.70
CA PRO A 7 3.48 -4.16 -0.39
C PRO A 7 2.85 -4.89 0.79
N VAL A 8 2.80 -6.22 0.72
CA VAL A 8 2.24 -7.00 1.83
C VAL A 8 3.13 -6.99 3.07
N GLY A 9 4.43 -6.80 2.89
CA GLY A 9 5.41 -6.86 3.97
C GLY A 9 5.32 -8.19 4.73
N THR A 10 5.20 -8.13 6.05
CA THR A 10 5.04 -9.30 6.91
C THR A 10 3.60 -9.63 7.25
N ALA A 11 2.61 -8.89 6.73
CA ALA A 11 1.18 -9.01 7.03
C ALA A 11 0.82 -8.95 8.53
N VAL A 12 1.66 -8.34 9.37
CA VAL A 12 1.45 -8.29 10.82
C VAL A 12 0.16 -7.58 11.21
N PHE A 13 -0.27 -6.59 10.42
CA PHE A 13 -1.49 -5.81 10.65
C PHE A 13 -2.73 -6.39 9.95
N THR A 14 -2.54 -7.26 8.96
CA THR A 14 -3.60 -7.70 8.05
C THR A 14 -4.02 -9.16 8.24
N VAL A 15 -3.14 -10.02 8.78
CA VAL A 15 -3.39 -11.46 8.90
C VAL A 15 -4.70 -11.81 9.61
N ASP A 16 -5.01 -11.15 10.73
CA ASP A 16 -6.26 -11.42 11.47
C ASP A 16 -7.52 -10.94 10.74
N LYS A 17 -7.36 -9.90 9.91
CA LYS A 17 -8.43 -9.43 9.02
C LYS A 17 -8.68 -10.45 7.92
N TYR A 18 -7.62 -10.93 7.29
CA TYR A 18 -7.70 -11.93 6.21
C TYR A 18 -8.35 -13.23 6.66
N LYS A 19 -8.07 -13.70 7.88
CA LYS A 19 -8.75 -14.84 8.49
C LYS A 19 -10.28 -14.73 8.46
N ARG A 20 -10.81 -13.51 8.52
CA ARG A 20 -12.26 -13.22 8.55
C ARG A 20 -12.83 -13.00 7.15
N MET A 21 -12.01 -12.72 6.15
CA MET A 21 -12.41 -12.37 4.78
C MET A 21 -12.54 -13.60 3.87
N LYS A 22 -13.22 -14.66 4.32
CA LYS A 22 -13.31 -15.98 3.67
C LYS A 22 -13.88 -15.99 2.23
N LYS A 23 -14.44 -14.87 1.75
CA LYS A 23 -15.04 -14.76 0.41
C LYS A 23 -14.27 -13.82 -0.53
N ALA A 24 -13.13 -13.29 -0.10
CA ALA A 24 -12.32 -12.40 -0.90
C ALA A 24 -11.20 -13.19 -1.61
N ASP A 25 -11.01 -12.94 -2.91
CA ASP A 25 -9.84 -13.41 -3.66
C ASP A 25 -8.70 -12.41 -3.39
N ILE A 26 -7.80 -12.76 -2.46
CA ILE A 26 -6.73 -11.88 -2.01
C ILE A 26 -5.42 -12.30 -2.67
N ILE A 27 -4.75 -11.31 -3.27
CA ILE A 27 -3.39 -11.43 -3.79
C ILE A 27 -2.49 -10.48 -3.01
N CYS A 28 -1.38 -11.00 -2.50
CA CYS A 28 -0.37 -10.25 -1.79
C CYS A 28 0.87 -10.10 -2.69
N LEU A 29 1.31 -8.87 -2.95
CA LEU A 29 2.48 -8.56 -3.76
C LEU A 29 3.56 -7.91 -2.89
N ASP A 30 4.80 -8.33 -3.05
CA ASP A 30 5.96 -7.67 -2.46
C ASP A 30 7.19 -7.80 -3.39
N TYR A 31 8.06 -6.81 -3.36
CA TYR A 31 9.33 -6.88 -4.09
C TYR A 31 10.34 -7.81 -3.40
N SER A 32 10.29 -7.88 -2.07
CA SER A 32 11.22 -8.62 -1.24
C SER A 32 10.81 -10.08 -1.07
N GLN A 33 11.65 -10.99 -1.54
CA GLN A 33 11.46 -12.43 -1.31
C GLN A 33 11.46 -12.78 0.19
N ASP A 34 12.32 -12.13 0.99
CA ASP A 34 12.36 -12.32 2.44
C ASP A 34 11.02 -11.95 3.13
N MET A 35 10.38 -10.85 2.69
CA MET A 35 9.05 -10.48 3.19
C MET A 35 8.00 -11.52 2.79
N LEU A 36 8.04 -12.01 1.56
CA LEU A 36 7.12 -13.06 1.11
C LEU A 36 7.30 -14.37 1.87
N ASP A 37 8.51 -14.76 2.22
CA ASP A 37 8.75 -15.97 3.02
C ASP A 37 8.21 -15.82 4.44
N ARG A 38 8.38 -14.63 5.04
CA ARG A 38 7.81 -14.30 6.35
C ARG A 38 6.28 -14.30 6.34
N VAL A 39 5.67 -13.72 5.31
CA VAL A 39 4.20 -13.70 5.21
C VAL A 39 3.62 -15.10 4.96
N ARG A 40 4.28 -15.93 4.16
CA ARG A 40 3.89 -17.33 3.95
C ARG A 40 3.95 -18.14 5.24
N TYR A 41 5.03 -17.99 6.01
CA TYR A 41 5.13 -18.60 7.33
C TYR A 41 3.97 -18.16 8.23
N ARG A 42 3.68 -16.84 8.29
CA ARG A 42 2.58 -16.30 9.09
C ARG A 42 1.21 -16.81 8.64
N PHE A 43 0.99 -16.94 7.34
CA PHE A 43 -0.26 -17.51 6.82
C PHE A 43 -0.40 -18.99 7.19
N THR A 44 0.68 -19.76 7.15
CA THR A 44 0.69 -21.16 7.60
C THR A 44 0.31 -21.27 9.09
N GLU A 45 0.94 -20.49 9.96
CA GLU A 45 0.61 -20.43 11.39
C GLU A 45 -0.86 -20.00 11.63
N ALA A 46 -1.36 -19.10 10.80
CA ALA A 46 -2.73 -18.61 10.88
C ALA A 46 -3.76 -19.57 10.22
N LYS A 47 -3.31 -20.67 9.58
CA LYS A 47 -4.12 -21.62 8.80
C LYS A 47 -4.89 -20.95 7.65
N ILE A 48 -4.24 -20.00 6.99
CA ILE A 48 -4.73 -19.34 5.79
C ILE A 48 -4.09 -20.03 4.59
N THR A 49 -4.90 -20.61 3.69
CA THR A 49 -4.44 -21.43 2.54
C THR A 49 -4.86 -20.88 1.18
N ASP A 50 -5.74 -19.91 1.16
CA ASP A 50 -6.43 -19.38 -0.03
C ASP A 50 -5.89 -18.03 -0.51
N ILE A 51 -4.87 -17.47 0.16
CA ILE A 51 -4.24 -16.22 -0.23
C ILE A 51 -3.01 -16.50 -1.10
N LYS A 52 -2.95 -15.86 -2.26
CA LYS A 52 -1.81 -15.95 -3.18
C LYS A 52 -0.75 -14.91 -2.83
N THR A 53 0.51 -15.32 -2.83
CA THR A 53 1.66 -14.42 -2.65
C THR A 53 2.51 -14.41 -3.89
N LEU A 54 2.84 -13.23 -4.41
CA LEU A 54 3.62 -13.04 -5.63
C LEU A 54 4.77 -12.07 -5.37
N GLN A 55 5.93 -12.37 -5.97
CA GLN A 55 7.03 -11.40 -6.02
C GLN A 55 6.84 -10.48 -7.23
N GLY A 56 6.98 -9.18 -7.04
CA GLY A 56 6.86 -8.22 -8.13
C GLY A 56 7.07 -6.78 -7.71
N ASP A 57 7.26 -5.94 -8.71
CA ASP A 57 7.42 -4.50 -8.56
C ASP A 57 6.05 -3.82 -8.68
N VAL A 58 5.70 -2.99 -7.70
CA VAL A 58 4.48 -2.17 -7.75
C VAL A 58 4.45 -1.20 -8.92
N GLY A 59 5.63 -0.73 -9.37
CA GLY A 59 5.77 0.17 -10.53
C GLY A 59 5.67 -0.52 -11.89
N ALA A 60 5.57 -1.87 -11.92
CA ALA A 60 5.47 -2.67 -13.15
C ALA A 60 4.71 -3.98 -12.87
N MET A 61 3.45 -3.86 -12.43
CA MET A 61 2.66 -5.01 -12.05
C MET A 61 2.21 -5.86 -13.24
N ILE A 62 2.30 -7.19 -13.07
CA ILE A 62 1.93 -8.17 -14.11
C ILE A 62 0.40 -8.31 -14.34
N PHE A 63 -0.41 -7.61 -13.58
CA PHE A 63 -1.87 -7.71 -13.66
C PHE A 63 -2.42 -6.92 -14.83
N HIS A 64 -3.52 -7.40 -15.40
CA HIS A 64 -4.28 -6.67 -16.42
C HIS A 64 -4.93 -5.42 -15.82
N ASP A 65 -5.29 -4.48 -16.68
CA ASP A 65 -6.09 -3.32 -16.32
C ASP A 65 -7.37 -3.76 -15.60
N GLU A 66 -7.84 -2.95 -14.68
CA GLU A 66 -9.13 -3.15 -14.00
C GLU A 66 -9.31 -4.55 -13.38
N SER A 67 -8.23 -5.09 -12.81
CA SER A 67 -8.22 -6.44 -12.22
C SER A 67 -8.81 -6.51 -10.81
N PHE A 68 -8.73 -5.41 -10.04
CA PHE A 68 -9.04 -5.42 -8.62
C PHE A 68 -10.24 -4.54 -8.26
N ASP A 69 -11.08 -5.04 -7.37
CA ASP A 69 -12.17 -4.26 -6.77
C ASP A 69 -11.64 -3.39 -5.62
N PHE A 70 -10.52 -3.82 -5.02
CA PHE A 70 -9.93 -3.18 -3.86
C PHE A 70 -8.39 -3.29 -3.87
N ILE A 71 -7.69 -2.19 -3.60
CA ILE A 71 -6.23 -2.20 -3.41
C ILE A 71 -5.90 -1.60 -2.04
N LEU A 72 -5.10 -2.33 -1.27
CA LEU A 72 -4.55 -1.90 0.01
C LEU A 72 -3.06 -1.62 -0.14
N CYS A 73 -2.60 -0.47 0.35
CA CYS A 73 -1.19 -0.11 0.40
C CYS A 73 -0.83 0.40 1.80
N MET A 74 -0.32 -0.49 2.64
CA MET A 74 0.09 -0.13 3.99
C MET A 74 1.60 0.05 4.08
N ASN A 75 2.04 1.25 4.49
CA ASN A 75 3.46 1.60 4.66
C ASN A 75 4.30 1.43 3.39
N GLY A 76 3.71 1.54 2.20
CA GLY A 76 4.38 1.34 0.92
C GLY A 76 4.82 2.64 0.24
N LEU A 77 3.92 3.61 0.13
CA LEU A 77 4.15 4.80 -0.71
C LEU A 77 5.35 5.67 -0.30
N HIS A 78 5.76 5.66 0.96
CA HIS A 78 6.98 6.35 1.39
C HIS A 78 8.27 5.53 1.19
N VAL A 79 8.15 4.27 0.79
CA VAL A 79 9.28 3.35 0.56
C VAL A 79 9.57 3.17 -0.94
N PHE A 80 8.56 3.24 -1.79
CA PHE A 80 8.71 2.96 -3.22
C PHE A 80 9.70 3.93 -3.88
N PRO A 81 10.64 3.41 -4.68
CA PRO A 81 11.65 4.24 -5.36
C PRO A 81 11.03 5.16 -6.42
N ASP A 82 9.99 4.71 -7.11
CA ASP A 82 9.26 5.48 -8.12
C ASP A 82 7.77 5.53 -7.75
N LYS A 83 7.39 6.57 -7.01
CA LYS A 83 6.02 6.75 -6.53
C LYS A 83 5.03 7.00 -7.67
N ASP A 84 5.45 7.71 -8.72
CA ASP A 84 4.59 8.03 -9.86
C ASP A 84 4.19 6.77 -10.62
N LYS A 85 5.14 5.85 -10.84
CA LYS A 85 4.84 4.55 -11.41
C LYS A 85 3.94 3.71 -10.51
N ALA A 86 4.19 3.70 -9.21
CA ALA A 86 3.35 2.98 -8.26
C ALA A 86 1.89 3.47 -8.29
N TYR A 87 1.66 4.78 -8.23
CA TYR A 87 0.32 5.37 -8.35
C TYR A 87 -0.33 5.06 -9.70
N SER A 88 0.43 5.11 -10.80
CA SER A 88 -0.06 4.81 -12.14
C SER A 88 -0.51 3.36 -12.26
N GLU A 89 0.27 2.42 -11.77
CA GLU A 89 -0.04 0.99 -11.79
C GLU A 89 -1.22 0.63 -10.86
N ILE A 90 -1.30 1.25 -9.69
CA ILE A 90 -2.46 1.11 -8.80
C ILE A 90 -3.73 1.61 -9.49
N LEU A 91 -3.67 2.80 -10.11
CA LEU A 91 -4.79 3.33 -10.87
C LEU A 91 -5.19 2.43 -12.04
N ARG A 92 -4.22 1.94 -12.81
CA ARG A 92 -4.45 1.07 -13.97
C ARG A 92 -5.14 -0.22 -13.57
N THR A 93 -4.65 -0.88 -12.53
CA THR A 93 -5.12 -2.20 -12.12
C THR A 93 -6.39 -2.19 -11.27
N LEU A 94 -6.77 -1.03 -10.72
CA LEU A 94 -8.02 -0.85 -9.99
C LEU A 94 -9.19 -0.64 -10.97
N LYS A 95 -10.31 -1.31 -10.75
CA LYS A 95 -11.54 -1.14 -11.55
C LYS A 95 -12.15 0.25 -11.36
N PRO A 96 -12.89 0.79 -12.36
CA PRO A 96 -13.82 1.90 -12.12
C PRO A 96 -14.76 1.56 -10.96
N GLY A 97 -14.94 2.49 -10.03
CA GLY A 97 -15.72 2.27 -8.81
C GLY A 97 -15.01 1.43 -7.74
N GLY A 98 -13.83 0.89 -8.01
CA GLY A 98 -13.01 0.19 -7.05
C GLY A 98 -12.37 1.14 -6.02
N GLU A 99 -11.95 0.62 -4.89
CA GLU A 99 -11.44 1.43 -3.78
C GLU A 99 -9.95 1.21 -3.55
N PHE A 100 -9.24 2.32 -3.35
CA PHE A 100 -7.85 2.37 -2.93
C PHE A 100 -7.75 2.86 -1.49
N LEU A 101 -7.21 2.01 -0.62
CA LEU A 101 -6.87 2.37 0.75
C LEU A 101 -5.37 2.43 0.92
N ALA A 102 -4.88 3.46 1.60
CA ALA A 102 -3.48 3.54 1.97
C ALA A 102 -3.25 4.17 3.33
N CYS A 103 -2.14 3.79 3.94
CA CYS A 103 -1.59 4.37 5.15
C CYS A 103 -0.08 4.48 4.99
N PHE A 104 0.47 5.69 5.14
CA PHE A 104 1.92 5.91 5.00
C PHE A 104 2.35 7.26 5.57
N TYR A 105 3.66 7.41 5.77
CA TYR A 105 4.26 8.65 6.23
C TYR A 105 4.13 9.77 5.19
N VAL A 106 3.79 10.97 5.66
CA VAL A 106 3.82 12.22 4.89
C VAL A 106 4.68 13.25 5.59
N ALA A 107 5.39 14.06 4.78
CA ALA A 107 6.27 15.11 5.28
C ALA A 107 5.47 16.37 5.69
N GLY A 108 6.08 17.17 6.58
CA GLY A 108 5.56 18.49 6.94
C GLY A 108 4.56 18.51 8.10
N GLU A 109 4.12 17.35 8.59
CA GLU A 109 3.12 17.27 9.67
C GLU A 109 3.75 17.40 11.07
N LYS A 110 4.94 16.81 11.29
CA LYS A 110 5.67 16.89 12.56
C LYS A 110 7.16 17.04 12.34
N ARG A 111 7.74 18.15 12.80
CA ARG A 111 9.18 18.47 12.67
C ARG A 111 10.12 17.37 13.23
N ILE A 112 9.75 16.76 14.35
CA ILE A 112 10.54 15.66 14.96
C ILE A 112 10.50 14.42 14.09
N SER A 113 9.33 14.06 13.56
CA SER A 113 9.18 12.91 12.65
C SER A 113 9.95 13.15 11.35
N ASP A 114 9.85 14.35 10.77
CA ASP A 114 10.57 14.72 9.56
C ASP A 114 12.09 14.65 9.77
N TRP A 115 12.59 15.14 10.91
CA TRP A 115 13.99 15.05 11.27
C TRP A 115 14.45 13.59 11.38
N LEU A 116 13.69 12.74 12.08
CA LEU A 116 14.01 11.32 12.26
C LEU A 116 14.02 10.57 10.92
N VAL A 117 13.01 10.81 10.07
CA VAL A 117 12.92 10.21 8.74
C VAL A 117 14.12 10.62 7.88
N ASN A 118 14.40 11.91 7.77
CA ASN A 118 15.49 12.41 6.93
C ASN A 118 16.89 12.05 7.46
N SER A 119 17.08 12.01 8.78
CA SER A 119 18.40 11.80 9.38
C SER A 119 18.76 10.34 9.61
N VAL A 120 17.78 9.50 9.93
CA VAL A 120 18.00 8.11 10.35
C VAL A 120 17.35 7.11 9.41
N LEU A 121 16.02 7.16 9.27
CA LEU A 121 15.29 6.11 8.58
C LEU A 121 15.58 6.04 7.08
N THR A 122 15.83 7.19 6.44
CA THR A 122 16.27 7.25 5.04
C THR A 122 17.66 6.62 4.86
N ARG A 123 18.59 6.87 5.80
CA ARG A 123 19.92 6.26 5.75
C ARG A 123 19.90 4.75 5.99
N MET A 124 18.91 4.25 6.72
CA MET A 124 18.68 2.82 6.91
C MET A 124 17.98 2.15 5.71
N GLY A 125 17.59 2.92 4.69
CA GLY A 125 16.88 2.41 3.52
C GLY A 125 15.41 2.07 3.75
N TRP A 126 14.83 2.49 4.88
CA TRP A 126 13.43 2.23 5.20
C TRP A 126 12.46 3.25 4.59
N PHE A 127 12.99 4.39 4.16
CA PHE A 127 12.25 5.49 3.57
C PHE A 127 12.97 6.01 2.33
N THR A 128 12.25 6.31 1.27
CA THR A 128 12.80 6.75 -0.01
C THR A 128 12.28 8.16 -0.36
N PRO A 129 13.16 9.19 -0.34
CA PRO A 129 12.78 10.53 -0.77
C PRO A 129 12.58 10.60 -2.31
N PRO A 130 11.90 11.62 -2.85
CA PRO A 130 11.23 12.69 -2.12
C PRO A 130 9.96 12.21 -1.41
N PHE A 131 9.59 12.89 -0.30
CA PHE A 131 8.37 12.57 0.44
C PHE A 131 7.25 13.52 0.07
N ASP A 132 6.06 12.96 -0.18
CA ASP A 132 4.86 13.75 -0.44
C ASP A 132 4.38 14.39 0.86
N THR A 133 3.84 15.60 0.76
CA THR A 133 2.99 16.20 1.80
C THR A 133 1.56 15.69 1.67
N ALA A 134 0.75 15.85 2.72
CA ALA A 134 -0.67 15.49 2.65
C ALA A 134 -1.40 16.22 1.50
N ASN A 135 -1.04 17.47 1.24
CA ASN A 135 -1.61 18.25 0.13
C ASN A 135 -1.20 17.71 -1.25
N ASP A 136 0.03 17.21 -1.40
CA ASP A 136 0.48 16.59 -2.66
C ASP A 136 -0.32 15.32 -2.94
N VAL A 137 -0.51 14.49 -1.91
CA VAL A 137 -1.32 13.27 -2.02
C VAL A 137 -2.76 13.60 -2.37
N ARG A 138 -3.38 14.58 -1.68
CA ARG A 138 -4.76 15.01 -1.96
C ARG A 138 -4.91 15.47 -3.40
N ARG A 139 -4.04 16.35 -3.89
CA ARG A 139 -4.07 16.85 -5.30
C ARG A 139 -3.93 15.72 -6.30
N ARG A 140 -3.10 14.71 -6.01
CA ARG A 140 -2.90 13.53 -6.86
C ARG A 140 -4.18 12.68 -6.91
N LEU A 141 -4.80 12.42 -5.77
CA LEU A 141 -6.03 11.62 -5.69
C LEU A 141 -7.21 12.31 -6.39
N GLU A 142 -7.39 13.61 -6.20
CA GLU A 142 -8.50 14.38 -6.80
C GLU A 142 -8.54 14.34 -8.33
N GLN A 143 -7.45 13.97 -9.00
CA GLN A 143 -7.42 13.84 -10.46
C GLN A 143 -8.23 12.64 -10.97
N TYR A 144 -8.23 11.53 -10.23
CA TYR A 144 -8.77 10.25 -10.70
C TYR A 144 -9.73 9.56 -9.71
N TYR A 145 -9.80 10.06 -8.48
CA TYR A 145 -10.57 9.44 -7.41
C TYR A 145 -11.56 10.42 -6.79
N GLU A 146 -12.62 9.87 -6.24
CA GLU A 146 -13.46 10.48 -5.21
C GLU A 146 -12.85 10.11 -3.85
N ILE A 147 -12.45 11.12 -3.07
CA ILE A 147 -11.90 10.90 -1.73
C ILE A 147 -13.06 10.65 -0.77
N LEU A 148 -13.13 9.43 -0.22
CA LEU A 148 -14.16 9.01 0.73
C LEU A 148 -13.76 9.28 2.18
N ASP A 149 -12.46 9.18 2.47
CA ASP A 149 -11.88 9.43 3.78
C ASP A 149 -10.44 9.92 3.64
N PHE A 150 -10.00 10.84 4.51
CA PHE A 150 -8.67 11.43 4.45
C PHE A 150 -8.29 12.00 5.80
N ASN A 151 -7.50 11.27 6.58
CA ASN A 151 -7.15 11.60 7.94
C ASN A 151 -5.64 11.58 8.14
N ILE A 152 -5.16 12.46 9.01
CA ILE A 152 -3.76 12.53 9.42
C ILE A 152 -3.71 12.30 10.93
N GLU A 153 -2.92 11.31 11.33
CA GLU A 153 -2.64 11.02 12.72
C GLU A 153 -1.13 11.03 12.94
N GLY A 154 -0.66 12.03 13.63
CA GLY A 154 0.78 12.23 13.78
C GLY A 154 1.43 12.68 12.47
N ALA A 155 2.29 11.86 11.91
CA ALA A 155 2.89 12.03 10.58
C ALA A 155 2.44 10.94 9.60
N MET A 156 1.38 10.21 9.95
CA MET A 156 0.81 9.16 9.11
C MET A 156 -0.48 9.66 8.48
N LEU A 157 -0.55 9.56 7.17
CA LEU A 157 -1.76 9.78 6.40
C LEU A 157 -2.50 8.47 6.20
N TYR A 158 -3.81 8.51 6.38
CA TYR A 158 -4.75 7.43 6.09
C TYR A 158 -5.76 7.95 5.09
N PHE A 159 -5.99 7.25 4.00
CA PHE A 159 -7.06 7.62 3.10
C PHE A 159 -7.81 6.40 2.53
N ARG A 160 -9.03 6.65 2.13
CA ARG A 160 -9.86 5.77 1.31
C ARG A 160 -10.39 6.57 0.14
N ALA A 161 -10.16 6.08 -1.07
CA ALA A 161 -10.51 6.78 -2.29
C ALA A 161 -11.12 5.81 -3.31
N LYS A 162 -12.14 6.24 -4.02
CA LYS A 162 -12.87 5.45 -5.01
C LYS A 162 -12.50 5.93 -6.41
N LYS A 163 -12.07 5.04 -7.28
CA LYS A 163 -11.76 5.35 -8.69
C LYS A 163 -13.04 5.78 -9.41
N ARG A 164 -12.96 6.93 -10.12
CA ARG A 164 -14.07 7.45 -10.93
C ARG A 164 -14.27 6.64 -12.20
#